data_a74b8594b23c99b9e0a2c3dbf3b12b4d
#
_entry.id   a74b8594b23c99b9e0a2c3dbf3b12b4d
#
_cell.length_a   1.000
_cell.length_b   1.000
_cell.length_c   1.000
_cell.angle_alpha   90.00
_cell.angle_beta   90.00
_cell.angle_gamma   90.00
#
_symmetry.space_group_name_H-M   'P 1'
#
loop_
_entity.id
_entity.type
_entity.pdbx_description
1 polymer ?
#
loop_
_entity_poly.entity_id
_entity_poly.type
_entity_poly.pdbx_seq_one_letter_code
_entity_poly.pdbx_strand_id
1 'polypeptide(L)' 'MVLYTEKQLEDCYRHYCLHQVRKDFSFMKLEDFRAMFEDIMIEVYSENE' A
#
# COMPACT_ATOMS: atom_id res chain seq x y z
N MET A 1 3.84 -12.56 -12.71
CA MET A 1 4.73 -12.26 -11.59
C MET A 1 3.95 -11.62 -10.45
N VAL A 2 4.16 -12.09 -9.25
CA VAL A 2 3.46 -11.56 -8.08
C VAL A 2 4.31 -10.46 -7.45
N LEU A 3 3.79 -9.24 -7.43
CA LEU A 3 4.50 -8.11 -6.84
C LEU A 3 4.37 -8.06 -5.32
N TYR A 4 3.27 -8.61 -4.81
CA TYR A 4 2.98 -8.63 -3.38
C TYR A 4 1.90 -9.66 -3.11
N THR A 5 1.77 -10.07 -1.84
CA THR A 5 0.70 -10.98 -1.42
C THR A 5 -0.46 -10.17 -0.84
N GLU A 6 -1.64 -10.80 -0.76
CA GLU A 6 -2.79 -10.15 -0.14
C GLU A 6 -2.50 -9.78 1.32
N LYS A 7 -1.75 -10.64 2.01
CA LYS A 7 -1.38 -10.38 3.40
C LYS A 7 -0.49 -9.14 3.50
N GLN A 8 0.46 -9.00 2.60
CA GLN A 8 1.32 -7.81 2.57
C GLN A 8 0.50 -6.55 2.34
N LEU A 9 -0.45 -6.60 1.41
CA LEU A 9 -1.32 -5.48 1.13
C LEU A 9 -2.15 -5.12 2.36
N GLU A 10 -2.76 -6.10 3.01
CA GLU A 10 -3.58 -5.88 4.19
C GLU A 10 -2.76 -5.29 5.34
N ASP A 11 -1.57 -5.82 5.58
CA ASP A 11 -0.70 -5.32 6.63
C ASP A 11 -0.30 -3.87 6.38
N CYS A 12 0.08 -3.55 5.15
CA CYS A 12 0.46 -2.19 4.78
C CYS A 12 -0.72 -1.24 4.90
N TYR A 13 -1.89 -1.68 4.46
CA TYR A 13 -3.10 -0.86 4.55
C TYR A 13 -3.45 -0.58 6.02
N ARG A 14 -3.34 -1.58 6.88
CA ARG A 14 -3.60 -1.42 8.31
C ARG A 14 -2.67 -0.36 8.91
N HIS A 15 -1.38 -0.45 8.62
CA HIS A 15 -0.41 0.53 9.11
C HIS A 15 -0.73 1.93 8.59
N TYR A 16 -1.11 2.05 7.34
CA TYR A 16 -1.50 3.31 6.75
C TYR A 16 -2.71 3.90 7.47
N CYS A 17 -3.75 3.10 7.68
CA CYS A 17 -4.95 3.57 8.36
C CYS A 17 -4.66 4.05 9.79
N LEU A 18 -3.85 3.28 10.53
CA LEU A 18 -3.47 3.65 11.89
C LEU A 18 -2.70 4.97 11.91
N HIS A 19 -1.80 5.14 10.95
CA HIS A 19 -1.01 6.36 10.83
C HIS A 19 -1.91 7.56 10.57
N GLN A 20 -2.87 7.42 9.66
CA GLN A 20 -3.79 8.51 9.31
C GLN A 20 -4.69 8.87 10.49
N VAL A 21 -5.18 7.88 11.22
CA VAL A 21 -6.02 8.10 12.39
C VAL A 21 -5.26 8.89 13.46
N ARG A 22 -3.99 8.52 13.69
CA ARG A 22 -3.15 9.22 14.68
C ARG A 22 -2.92 10.68 14.32
N LYS A 23 -2.93 11.00 13.03
CA LYS A 23 -2.70 12.35 12.55
C LYS A 23 -4.00 13.09 12.23
N ASP A 24 -5.12 12.50 12.57
CA ASP A 24 -6.45 13.06 12.28
C ASP A 24 -6.68 13.30 10.79
N PHE A 25 -6.03 12.53 9.94
CA PHE A 25 -6.25 12.58 8.50
C PHE A 25 -7.21 11.49 8.09
N SER A 26 -7.98 11.76 7.03
CA SER A 26 -8.80 10.72 6.42
C SER A 26 -7.91 9.75 5.66
N PHE A 27 -8.41 8.55 5.42
CA PHE A 27 -7.66 7.54 4.68
C PHE A 27 -8.47 7.05 3.49
N MET A 28 -7.74 6.59 2.46
CA MET A 28 -8.36 6.11 1.24
C MET A 28 -8.91 4.69 1.43
N LYS A 29 -9.80 4.31 0.53
CA LYS A 29 -10.36 2.96 0.54
C LYS A 29 -9.30 1.95 0.11
N LEU A 30 -9.53 0.68 0.46
CA LEU A 30 -8.60 -0.38 0.11
C LEU A 30 -8.35 -0.47 -1.39
N GLU A 31 -9.38 -0.26 -2.20
CA GLU A 31 -9.26 -0.29 -3.66
C GLU A 31 -8.27 0.76 -4.17
N ASP A 32 -8.38 1.97 -3.65
CA ASP A 32 -7.50 3.06 -4.03
C ASP A 32 -6.08 2.81 -3.52
N PHE A 33 -5.97 2.33 -2.30
CA PHE A 33 -4.68 1.99 -1.72
C PHE A 33 -3.99 0.88 -2.51
N ARG A 34 -4.74 -0.11 -2.95
CA ARG A 34 -4.19 -1.21 -3.75
C ARG A 34 -3.56 -0.68 -5.04
N ALA A 35 -4.24 0.21 -5.74
CA ALA A 35 -3.72 0.78 -6.98
C ALA A 35 -2.41 1.53 -6.72
N MET A 36 -2.37 2.33 -5.67
CA MET A 36 -1.16 3.06 -5.29
C MET A 36 -0.03 2.10 -4.91
N PHE A 37 -0.37 1.05 -4.16
CA PHE A 37 0.61 0.06 -3.71
C PHE A 37 1.21 -0.70 -4.89
N GLU A 38 0.40 -1.04 -5.88
CA GLU A 38 0.90 -1.69 -7.09
C GLU A 38 1.90 -0.80 -7.84
N ASP A 39 1.59 0.48 -7.99
CA ASP A 39 2.49 1.43 -8.65
C ASP A 39 3.82 1.52 -7.92
N ILE A 40 3.77 1.60 -6.59
CA ILE A 40 4.98 1.66 -5.77
C ILE A 40 5.82 0.39 -5.94
N MET A 41 5.17 -0.78 -5.93
CA MET A 41 5.87 -2.05 -6.08
C MET A 41 6.52 -2.17 -7.47
N ILE A 42 5.85 -1.69 -8.50
CA ILE A 42 6.39 -1.69 -9.86
C ILE A 42 7.66 -0.84 -9.91
N GLU A 43 7.63 0.34 -9.32
CA GLU A 43 8.80 1.22 -9.27
C GLU A 43 9.97 0.58 -8.53
N VAL A 44 9.70 -0.04 -7.38
CA VAL A 44 10.72 -0.70 -6.58
C VAL A 44 11.39 -1.82 -7.37
N TYR A 45 10.61 -2.65 -8.06
CA TYR A 45 11.15 -3.74 -8.86
C TYR A 45 11.94 -3.23 -10.06
N SER A 46 11.48 -2.14 -10.67
CA SER A 46 12.18 -1.54 -11.80
C SER A 46 13.54 -0.99 -11.39
N GLU A 47 13.64 -0.40 -10.22
CA GLU A 47 14.90 0.16 -9.72
C GLU A 47 15.92 -0.91 -9.37
N ASN A 48 15.48 -2.12 -9.06
CA ASN A 48 16.36 -3.23 -8.67
C ASN A 48 16.83 -4.08 -9.84
N GLU A 49 16.50 -3.75 -11.07
CA GLU A 49 16.98 -4.46 -12.25
C GLU A 49 18.36 -4.03 -12.67
#